data_258506bb332b6e6c439d46a004d41153
#
_entry.id   258506bb332b6e6c439d46a004d41153
#
_cell.length_a   1.000
_cell.length_b   1.000
_cell.length_c   1.000
_cell.angle_alpha   90.00
_cell.angle_beta   90.00
_cell.angle_gamma   90.00
#
_symmetry.space_group_name_H-M   'P 1'
#
loop_
_entity.id
_entity.type
_entity.pdbx_description
1 polymer ?
#
loop_
_entity_poly.entity_id
_entity_poly.type
_entity_poly.pdbx_seq_one_letter_code
_entity_poly.pdbx_strand_id
1 'polypeptide(L)'
;LWSLSQHLQKFKDKKLSLLELGPGKGTLVSDALRAINKIIKNKIETEAYLLEKSSVFKSIQKKKLLGFNIKWLNDVRKIPRKPLVIIANEFFDSLPINQYVKVEGGWQERKIAVKNNNFYFTLDKKVVKFKTNYFDNTPLGSIIEYSFISVEIISQICEHIKKFGSIALIIDYGDTFGFGDTLQAIK
;
A
#
# COMPACT_ATOMS: atom_id res chain seq x y z
N LEU A 1 0.35 -11.37 15.79
CA LEU A 1 1.27 -11.77 16.87
C LEU A 1 1.74 -13.22 16.71
N TRP A 2 0.84 -14.19 16.45
CA TRP A 2 1.22 -15.59 16.21
C TRP A 2 2.16 -15.72 14.99
N SER A 3 1.83 -15.11 13.84
CA SER A 3 2.68 -15.09 12.65
C SER A 3 4.04 -14.45 12.94
N LEU A 4 4.05 -13.42 13.78
CA LEU A 4 5.27 -12.76 14.22
C LEU A 4 6.15 -13.71 15.05
N SER A 5 5.55 -14.47 15.98
CA SER A 5 6.28 -15.44 16.81
C SER A 5 6.90 -16.57 15.98
N GLN A 6 6.18 -17.08 14.99
CA GLN A 6 6.67 -18.08 14.04
C GLN A 6 7.81 -17.53 13.18
N HIS A 7 7.74 -16.28 12.80
CA HIS A 7 8.76 -15.62 12.01
C HIS A 7 10.02 -15.37 12.84
N LEU A 8 9.86 -14.92 14.08
CA LEU A 8 10.96 -14.69 15.03
C LEU A 8 11.74 -15.96 15.36
N GLN A 9 11.09 -17.14 15.40
CA GLN A 9 11.78 -18.41 15.61
C GLN A 9 12.75 -18.78 14.48
N LYS A 10 12.53 -18.27 13.26
CA LYS A 10 13.41 -18.49 12.11
C LYS A 10 14.63 -17.57 12.08
N PHE A 11 14.59 -16.45 12.80
CA PHE A 11 15.69 -15.49 12.83
C PHE A 11 16.52 -15.66 14.10
N LYS A 12 17.80 -16.01 13.91
CA LYS A 12 18.79 -16.07 15.00
C LYS A 12 19.11 -14.71 15.60
N ASP A 13 18.72 -13.62 14.93
CA ASP A 13 18.97 -12.26 15.38
C ASP A 13 17.94 -11.82 16.42
N LYS A 14 18.43 -11.32 17.55
CA LYS A 14 17.60 -10.78 18.65
C LYS A 14 16.99 -9.41 18.31
N LYS A 15 16.68 -9.16 17.04
CA LYS A 15 16.17 -7.87 16.57
C LYS A 15 14.95 -8.04 15.69
N LEU A 16 13.86 -7.35 16.05
CA LEU A 16 12.63 -7.29 15.28
C LEU A 16 12.56 -5.96 14.52
N SER A 17 12.35 -6.02 13.22
CA SER A 17 12.20 -4.85 12.37
C SER A 17 10.80 -4.82 11.75
N LEU A 18 10.06 -3.75 12.01
CA LEU A 18 8.74 -3.48 11.44
C LEU A 18 8.87 -2.46 10.29
N LEU A 19 7.99 -2.55 9.31
CA LEU A 19 7.76 -1.51 8.32
C LEU A 19 6.25 -1.27 8.19
N GLU A 20 5.80 -0.04 8.42
CA GLU A 20 4.43 0.35 8.13
C GLU A 20 4.40 1.28 6.92
N LEU A 21 3.52 0.96 5.97
CA LEU A 21 3.25 1.78 4.78
C LEU A 21 2.06 2.68 5.09
N GLY A 22 2.22 4.01 4.92
CA GLY A 22 1.16 4.97 5.17
C GLY A 22 0.67 5.00 6.63
N PRO A 23 1.55 5.21 7.62
CA PRO A 23 1.19 5.09 9.05
C PRO A 23 0.22 6.18 9.56
N GLY A 24 -0.13 7.16 8.73
CA GLY A 24 -1.02 8.25 9.10
C GLY A 24 -0.58 8.94 10.40
N LYS A 25 -1.39 8.91 11.44
CA LYS A 25 -1.04 9.46 12.76
C LYS A 25 -0.08 8.58 13.57
N GLY A 26 0.35 7.42 13.06
CA GLY A 26 1.25 6.48 13.73
C GLY A 26 0.60 5.69 14.86
N THR A 27 -0.72 5.49 14.80
CA THR A 27 -1.46 4.80 15.88
C THR A 27 -1.15 3.32 15.88
N LEU A 28 -1.27 2.66 14.72
CA LEU A 28 -1.08 1.22 14.59
C LEU A 28 0.34 0.80 14.99
N VAL A 29 1.37 1.47 14.47
CA VAL A 29 2.75 1.16 14.85
C VAL A 29 3.02 1.42 16.33
N SER A 30 2.46 2.48 16.91
CA SER A 30 2.58 2.77 18.36
C SER A 30 2.01 1.64 19.20
N ASP A 31 0.81 1.17 18.86
CA ASP A 31 0.14 0.09 19.57
C ASP A 31 0.85 -1.24 19.36
N ALA A 32 1.32 -1.51 18.14
CA ALA A 32 2.10 -2.70 17.82
C ALA A 32 3.41 -2.75 18.63
N LEU A 33 4.18 -1.66 18.66
CA LEU A 33 5.44 -1.60 19.41
C LEU A 33 5.22 -1.76 20.92
N ARG A 34 4.18 -1.13 21.48
CA ARG A 34 3.81 -1.30 22.89
C ARG A 34 3.43 -2.75 23.21
N ALA A 35 2.62 -3.37 22.36
CA ALA A 35 2.21 -4.76 22.54
C ALA A 35 3.40 -5.72 22.42
N ILE A 36 4.27 -5.51 21.43
CA ILE A 36 5.49 -6.29 21.24
C ILE A 36 6.37 -6.18 22.49
N ASN A 37 6.70 -4.97 22.95
CA ASN A 37 7.56 -4.77 24.12
C ASN A 37 7.00 -5.44 25.38
N LYS A 38 5.67 -5.40 25.56
CA LYS A 38 5.00 -6.08 26.68
C LYS A 38 5.13 -7.62 26.60
N ILE A 39 5.00 -8.19 25.40
CA ILE A 39 5.06 -9.64 25.17
C ILE A 39 6.49 -10.17 25.32
N ILE A 40 7.44 -9.50 24.68
CA ILE A 40 8.84 -9.94 24.65
C ILE A 40 9.62 -9.49 25.90
N LYS A 41 9.00 -8.72 26.80
CA LYS A 41 9.62 -8.19 28.03
C LYS A 41 10.99 -7.56 27.79
N ASN A 42 11.11 -6.78 26.72
CA ASN A 42 12.35 -6.11 26.27
C ASN A 42 13.56 -7.05 26.00
N LYS A 43 13.30 -8.34 25.77
CA LYS A 43 14.36 -9.32 25.44
C LYS A 43 14.87 -9.21 24.01
N ILE A 44 14.14 -8.50 23.14
CA ILE A 44 14.46 -8.35 21.73
C ILE A 44 14.44 -6.85 21.41
N GLU A 45 15.47 -6.37 20.75
CA GLU A 45 15.51 -5.00 20.26
C GLU A 45 14.46 -4.82 19.13
N THR A 46 13.63 -3.79 19.21
CA THR A 46 12.65 -3.45 18.20
C THR A 46 13.01 -2.14 17.52
N GLU A 47 12.85 -2.09 16.19
CA GLU A 47 12.91 -0.86 15.42
C GLU A 47 11.76 -0.83 14.42
N ALA A 48 11.30 0.36 14.06
CA ALA A 48 10.27 0.50 13.04
C ALA A 48 10.69 1.49 11.96
N TYR A 49 10.30 1.17 10.74
CA TYR A 49 10.41 2.01 9.56
C TYR A 49 9.01 2.48 9.17
N LEU A 50 8.86 3.74 8.86
CA LEU A 50 7.59 4.35 8.45
C LEU A 50 7.74 4.92 7.05
N LEU A 51 7.02 4.36 6.08
CA LEU A 51 6.95 4.93 4.74
C LEU A 51 5.90 6.04 4.74
N GLU A 52 6.36 7.28 4.91
CA GLU A 52 5.52 8.46 5.00
C GLU A 52 6.13 9.60 4.16
N LYS A 53 5.31 10.24 3.31
CA LYS A 53 5.73 11.38 2.50
C LYS A 53 5.36 12.72 3.14
N SER A 54 4.25 12.77 3.88
CA SER A 54 3.74 13.98 4.51
C SER A 54 4.63 14.47 5.65
N SER A 55 5.13 15.69 5.55
CA SER A 55 5.88 16.34 6.64
C SER A 55 5.00 16.59 7.86
N VAL A 56 3.71 16.85 7.65
CA VAL A 56 2.74 17.06 8.72
C VAL A 56 2.56 15.78 9.53
N PHE A 57 2.30 14.64 8.88
CA PHE A 57 2.19 13.37 9.58
C PHE A 57 3.49 12.96 10.26
N LYS A 58 4.65 13.16 9.63
CA LYS A 58 5.94 12.92 10.28
C LYS A 58 6.10 13.71 11.59
N SER A 59 5.64 14.96 11.63
CA SER A 59 5.69 15.79 12.85
C SER A 59 4.79 15.23 13.96
N ILE A 60 3.60 14.74 13.62
CA ILE A 60 2.68 14.09 14.56
C ILE A 60 3.29 12.77 15.05
N GLN A 61 3.80 11.95 14.14
CA GLN A 61 4.43 10.67 14.44
C GLN A 61 5.63 10.82 15.37
N LYS A 62 6.49 11.82 15.13
CA LYS A 62 7.65 12.10 16.01
C LYS A 62 7.25 12.33 17.45
N LYS A 63 6.16 13.06 17.69
CA LYS A 63 5.64 13.30 19.06
C LYS A 63 5.06 12.02 19.66
N LYS A 64 4.26 11.28 18.88
CA LYS A 64 3.54 10.08 19.36
C LYS A 64 4.47 8.90 19.61
N LEU A 65 5.52 8.76 18.82
CA LEU A 65 6.46 7.64 18.86
C LEU A 65 7.74 7.95 19.64
N LEU A 66 7.69 8.98 20.48
CA LEU A 66 8.83 9.31 21.34
C LEU A 66 9.19 8.10 22.22
N GLY A 67 10.48 7.79 22.30
CA GLY A 67 10.99 6.62 23.06
C GLY A 67 11.08 5.33 22.26
N PHE A 68 10.58 5.28 21.01
CA PHE A 68 10.77 4.15 20.11
C PHE A 68 11.89 4.43 19.08
N ASN A 69 12.55 3.37 18.61
CA ASN A 69 13.55 3.48 17.53
C ASN A 69 12.84 3.54 16.18
N ILE A 70 12.59 4.74 15.68
CA ILE A 70 11.82 4.99 14.45
C ILE A 70 12.69 5.61 13.37
N LYS A 71 12.56 5.10 12.15
CA LYS A 71 13.19 5.61 10.94
C LYS A 71 12.14 5.90 9.87
N TRP A 72 12.16 7.11 9.30
CA TRP A 72 11.24 7.51 8.24
C TRP A 72 11.85 7.28 6.85
N LEU A 73 11.04 6.69 5.99
CA LEU A 73 11.32 6.50 4.57
C LEU A 73 10.36 7.37 3.75
N ASN A 74 10.80 7.86 2.62
CA ASN A 74 9.96 8.59 1.66
C ASN A 74 9.81 7.86 0.33
N ASP A 75 10.41 6.68 0.21
CA ASP A 75 10.46 5.89 -1.02
C ASP A 75 10.56 4.40 -0.67
N VAL A 76 9.70 3.58 -1.27
CA VAL A 76 9.67 2.13 -1.08
C VAL A 76 10.99 1.46 -1.51
N ARG A 77 11.71 2.04 -2.46
CA ARG A 77 13.04 1.55 -2.91
C ARG A 77 14.13 1.67 -1.83
N LYS A 78 13.86 2.44 -0.77
CA LYS A 78 14.77 2.62 0.37
C LYS A 78 14.48 1.68 1.54
N ILE A 79 13.62 0.69 1.35
CA ILE A 79 13.36 -0.35 2.35
C ILE A 79 14.67 -1.07 2.70
N PRO A 80 14.99 -1.26 4.00
CA PRO A 80 16.24 -1.88 4.42
C PRO A 80 16.37 -3.32 3.93
N ARG A 81 17.54 -3.71 3.48
CA ARG A 81 17.85 -5.04 2.92
C ARG A 81 18.03 -6.08 4.04
N LYS A 82 16.96 -6.40 4.75
CA LYS A 82 16.91 -7.38 5.86
C LYS A 82 15.49 -7.88 6.06
N PRO A 83 15.28 -8.95 6.82
CA PRO A 83 13.95 -9.43 7.17
C PRO A 83 13.11 -8.36 7.87
N LEU A 84 11.86 -8.18 7.42
CA LEU A 84 10.91 -7.22 7.96
C LEU A 84 9.54 -7.86 8.15
N VAL A 85 8.81 -7.39 9.15
CA VAL A 85 7.36 -7.51 9.21
C VAL A 85 6.77 -6.25 8.61
N ILE A 86 6.13 -6.39 7.46
CA ILE A 86 5.57 -5.28 6.68
C ILE A 86 4.06 -5.22 6.95
N ILE A 87 3.55 -4.03 7.25
CA ILE A 87 2.13 -3.78 7.47
C ILE A 87 1.69 -2.66 6.54
N ALA A 88 0.59 -2.88 5.83
CA ALA A 88 -0.11 -1.88 5.03
C ALA A 88 -1.60 -1.95 5.40
N ASN A 89 -2.09 -0.97 6.16
CA ASN A 89 -3.49 -0.87 6.55
C ASN A 89 -4.10 0.35 5.88
N GLU A 90 -5.13 0.13 5.05
CA GLU A 90 -5.80 1.20 4.28
C GLU A 90 -4.76 2.11 3.58
N PHE A 91 -3.81 1.48 2.92
CA PHE A 91 -2.73 2.18 2.23
C PHE A 91 -2.94 2.19 0.72
N PHE A 92 -3.35 1.05 0.15
CA PHE A 92 -3.47 0.90 -1.30
C PHE A 92 -4.70 1.61 -1.86
N ASP A 93 -5.79 1.70 -1.10
CA ASP A 93 -7.00 2.46 -1.43
C ASP A 93 -6.74 3.97 -1.55
N SER A 94 -5.76 4.48 -0.80
CA SER A 94 -5.35 5.90 -0.85
C SER A 94 -4.45 6.26 -2.05
N LEU A 95 -4.02 5.27 -2.83
CA LEU A 95 -3.13 5.49 -3.97
C LEU A 95 -3.90 5.88 -5.23
N PRO A 96 -3.29 6.69 -6.13
CA PRO A 96 -3.95 7.09 -7.37
C PRO A 96 -4.32 5.90 -8.24
N ILE A 97 -5.50 5.97 -8.85
CA ILE A 97 -6.01 5.03 -9.84
C ILE A 97 -6.18 5.72 -11.19
N ASN A 98 -6.16 4.92 -12.27
CA ASN A 98 -6.62 5.30 -13.58
C ASN A 98 -7.84 4.45 -13.92
N GLN A 99 -8.91 5.06 -14.42
CA GLN A 99 -10.07 4.35 -14.92
C GLN A 99 -9.93 4.11 -16.43
N TYR A 100 -10.34 2.92 -16.88
CA TYR A 100 -10.35 2.55 -18.28
C TYR A 100 -11.71 1.99 -18.67
N VAL A 101 -12.21 2.40 -19.82
CA VAL A 101 -13.46 1.92 -20.40
C VAL A 101 -13.14 0.93 -21.52
N LYS A 102 -13.82 -0.20 -21.54
CA LYS A 102 -13.70 -1.21 -22.61
C LYS A 102 -14.32 -0.69 -23.89
N VAL A 103 -13.52 -0.67 -24.94
CA VAL A 103 -13.91 -0.31 -26.29
C VAL A 103 -13.51 -1.39 -27.29
N GLU A 104 -13.96 -1.29 -28.53
CA GLU A 104 -13.47 -2.18 -29.59
C GLU A 104 -11.93 -2.07 -29.71
N GLY A 105 -11.28 -3.22 -29.73
CA GLY A 105 -9.82 -3.33 -29.86
C GLY A 105 -9.02 -3.10 -28.58
N GLY A 106 -9.66 -2.76 -27.43
CA GLY A 106 -8.93 -2.59 -26.16
C GLY A 106 -9.62 -1.72 -25.14
N TRP A 107 -8.87 -0.80 -24.54
CA TRP A 107 -9.30 0.05 -23.45
C TRP A 107 -8.93 1.51 -23.70
N GLN A 108 -9.80 2.43 -23.39
CA GLN A 108 -9.51 3.88 -23.41
C GLN A 108 -9.53 4.43 -21.99
N GLU A 109 -8.50 5.21 -21.65
CA GLU A 109 -8.46 5.89 -20.35
C GLU A 109 -9.60 6.89 -20.23
N ARG A 110 -10.36 6.79 -19.12
CA ARG A 110 -11.39 7.74 -18.76
C ARG A 110 -10.76 8.92 -18.04
N LYS A 111 -10.98 10.10 -18.55
CA LYS A 111 -10.42 11.38 -18.08
C LYS A 111 -11.49 12.36 -17.69
N ILE A 112 -11.13 13.35 -16.90
CA ILE A 112 -11.97 14.49 -16.57
C ILE A 112 -11.55 15.66 -17.48
N ALA A 113 -12.53 16.25 -18.15
CA ALA A 113 -12.36 17.46 -18.94
C ALA A 113 -13.27 18.58 -18.41
N VAL A 114 -12.96 19.81 -18.80
CA VAL A 114 -13.73 21.00 -18.41
C VAL A 114 -14.30 21.67 -19.67
N LYS A 115 -15.61 21.93 -19.64
CA LYS A 115 -16.29 22.73 -20.66
C LYS A 115 -17.33 23.64 -20.00
N ASN A 116 -17.32 24.93 -20.31
CA ASN A 116 -18.22 25.93 -19.74
C ASN A 116 -18.24 25.88 -18.19
N ASN A 117 -17.06 25.79 -17.54
CA ASN A 117 -16.88 25.64 -16.08
C ASN A 117 -17.49 24.38 -15.45
N ASN A 118 -17.90 23.39 -16.23
CA ASN A 118 -18.42 22.14 -15.76
C ASN A 118 -17.44 21.01 -16.05
N PHE A 119 -17.24 20.11 -15.06
CA PHE A 119 -16.49 18.87 -15.24
C PHE A 119 -17.34 17.83 -15.94
N TYR A 120 -16.74 17.09 -16.86
CA TYR A 120 -17.37 15.93 -17.49
C TYR A 120 -16.35 14.85 -17.79
N PHE A 121 -16.82 13.62 -17.86
CA PHE A 121 -15.97 12.50 -18.26
C PHE A 121 -15.80 12.45 -19.77
N THR A 122 -14.58 12.12 -20.19
CA THR A 122 -14.23 11.92 -21.60
C THR A 122 -13.29 10.71 -21.71
N LEU A 123 -13.13 10.18 -22.91
CA LEU A 123 -12.19 9.10 -23.17
C LEU A 123 -10.97 9.63 -23.91
N ASP A 124 -9.80 9.11 -23.56
CA ASP A 124 -8.58 9.36 -24.33
C ASP A 124 -8.73 8.74 -25.73
N LYS A 125 -8.13 9.38 -26.73
CA LYS A 125 -8.10 8.86 -28.11
C LYS A 125 -7.28 7.59 -28.26
N LYS A 126 -6.32 7.35 -27.35
CA LYS A 126 -5.40 6.22 -27.39
C LYS A 126 -6.08 4.97 -26.84
N VAL A 127 -6.12 3.91 -27.64
CA VAL A 127 -6.49 2.57 -27.19
C VAL A 127 -5.27 1.85 -26.64
N VAL A 128 -5.38 1.29 -25.44
CA VAL A 128 -4.34 0.50 -24.77
C VAL A 128 -4.79 -0.95 -24.63
N LYS A 129 -3.82 -1.86 -24.54
CA LYS A 129 -4.05 -3.27 -24.21
C LYS A 129 -3.28 -3.62 -22.95
N PHE A 130 -3.95 -4.24 -21.99
CA PHE A 130 -3.28 -4.77 -20.81
C PHE A 130 -2.59 -6.09 -21.15
N LYS A 131 -1.40 -6.31 -20.59
CA LYS A 131 -0.66 -7.57 -20.73
C LYS A 131 -1.19 -8.65 -19.80
N THR A 132 -2.49 -8.89 -19.82
CA THR A 132 -3.16 -9.93 -19.01
C THR A 132 -4.42 -10.38 -19.71
N ASN A 133 -4.75 -11.66 -19.62
CA ASN A 133 -5.98 -12.22 -20.16
C ASN A 133 -7.18 -12.01 -19.22
N TYR A 134 -6.94 -11.48 -18.02
CA TYR A 134 -7.98 -11.29 -17.01
C TYR A 134 -9.16 -10.42 -17.49
N PHE A 135 -8.87 -9.47 -18.38
CA PHE A 135 -9.87 -8.52 -18.90
C PHE A 135 -10.38 -8.84 -20.31
N ASP A 136 -10.02 -9.98 -20.90
CA ASP A 136 -10.34 -10.26 -22.31
C ASP A 136 -11.84 -10.41 -22.56
N ASN A 137 -12.55 -11.09 -21.67
CA ASN A 137 -13.99 -11.37 -21.77
C ASN A 137 -14.87 -10.27 -21.13
N THR A 138 -14.33 -9.11 -20.83
CA THR A 138 -15.08 -8.01 -20.24
C THR A 138 -16.00 -7.37 -21.29
N PRO A 139 -17.30 -7.13 -20.99
CA PRO A 139 -18.23 -6.50 -21.91
C PRO A 139 -17.79 -5.08 -22.34
N LEU A 140 -18.19 -4.67 -23.55
CA LEU A 140 -17.98 -3.27 -24.00
C LEU A 140 -18.68 -2.29 -23.05
N GLY A 141 -18.04 -1.16 -22.78
CA GLY A 141 -18.53 -0.14 -21.86
C GLY A 141 -18.21 -0.40 -20.38
N SER A 142 -17.69 -1.60 -20.03
CA SER A 142 -17.25 -1.86 -18.65
C SER A 142 -16.11 -0.94 -18.25
N ILE A 143 -16.09 -0.57 -16.98
CA ILE A 143 -15.02 0.26 -16.38
C ILE A 143 -14.15 -0.63 -15.50
N ILE A 144 -12.83 -0.49 -15.65
CA ILE A 144 -11.85 -1.06 -14.72
C ILE A 144 -11.04 0.07 -14.10
N GLU A 145 -10.62 -0.15 -12.87
CA GLU A 145 -9.71 0.72 -12.14
C GLU A 145 -8.35 0.05 -12.01
N TYR A 146 -7.31 0.79 -12.33
CA TYR A 146 -5.95 0.26 -12.32
C TYR A 146 -4.98 1.24 -11.69
N SER A 147 -4.27 0.80 -10.67
CA SER A 147 -3.23 1.60 -10.01
C SER A 147 -1.84 1.09 -10.39
N PHE A 148 -1.16 1.78 -11.30
CA PHE A 148 0.22 1.44 -11.66
C PHE A 148 1.17 1.54 -10.47
N ILE A 149 0.96 2.53 -9.59
CA ILE A 149 1.79 2.72 -8.41
C ILE A 149 1.59 1.61 -7.38
N SER A 150 0.36 1.10 -7.23
CA SER A 150 0.08 -0.05 -6.36
C SER A 150 0.80 -1.31 -6.85
N VAL A 151 0.76 -1.56 -8.17
CA VAL A 151 1.45 -2.70 -8.79
C VAL A 151 2.97 -2.58 -8.60
N GLU A 152 3.53 -1.39 -8.77
CA GLU A 152 4.97 -1.16 -8.53
C GLU A 152 5.35 -1.44 -7.08
N ILE A 153 4.59 -0.89 -6.11
CA ILE A 153 4.86 -1.07 -4.69
C ILE A 153 4.74 -2.54 -4.29
N ILE A 154 3.66 -3.23 -4.71
CA ILE A 154 3.46 -4.66 -4.43
C ILE A 154 4.59 -5.49 -5.02
N SER A 155 5.02 -5.22 -6.25
CA SER A 155 6.14 -5.93 -6.87
C SER A 155 7.42 -5.80 -6.05
N GLN A 156 7.74 -4.59 -5.57
CA GLN A 156 8.90 -4.35 -4.71
C GLN A 156 8.80 -5.06 -3.36
N ILE A 157 7.60 -5.10 -2.75
CA ILE A 157 7.36 -5.85 -1.51
C ILE A 157 7.55 -7.35 -1.75
N CYS A 158 7.00 -7.91 -2.83
CA CYS A 158 7.15 -9.33 -3.18
C CYS A 158 8.62 -9.71 -3.42
N GLU A 159 9.36 -8.89 -4.14
CA GLU A 159 10.81 -9.09 -4.33
C GLU A 159 11.57 -9.03 -3.01
N HIS A 160 11.21 -8.08 -2.13
CA HIS A 160 11.81 -7.96 -0.81
C HIS A 160 11.52 -9.20 0.06
N ILE A 161 10.28 -9.70 0.06
CA ILE A 161 9.89 -10.92 0.78
C ILE A 161 10.72 -12.10 0.27
N LYS A 162 10.78 -12.29 -1.05
CA LYS A 162 11.53 -13.38 -1.68
C LYS A 162 13.02 -13.33 -1.33
N LYS A 163 13.61 -12.14 -1.34
CA LYS A 163 15.07 -11.96 -1.19
C LYS A 163 15.54 -12.00 0.26
N PHE A 164 14.76 -11.47 1.19
CA PHE A 164 15.17 -11.25 2.58
C PHE A 164 14.36 -12.07 3.59
N GLY A 165 13.36 -12.85 3.16
CA GLY A 165 12.54 -13.65 4.05
C GLY A 165 11.57 -12.82 4.89
N SER A 166 11.16 -11.66 4.42
CA SER A 166 10.16 -10.81 5.06
C SER A 166 8.75 -11.42 5.00
N ILE A 167 7.84 -10.88 5.78
CA ILE A 167 6.40 -11.18 5.68
C ILE A 167 5.63 -9.88 5.55
N ALA A 168 4.50 -9.89 4.85
CA ALA A 168 3.62 -8.73 4.72
C ALA A 168 2.19 -9.07 5.13
N LEU A 169 1.55 -8.15 5.86
CA LEU A 169 0.13 -8.13 6.15
C LEU A 169 -0.47 -6.88 5.49
N ILE A 170 -1.33 -7.10 4.52
CA ILE A 170 -2.05 -6.04 3.81
C ILE A 170 -3.51 -6.15 4.21
N ILE A 171 -4.05 -5.05 4.73
CA ILE A 171 -5.44 -4.93 5.18
C ILE A 171 -6.03 -3.76 4.42
N ASP A 172 -7.04 -4.03 3.62
CA ASP A 172 -7.76 -3.01 2.86
C ASP A 172 -9.18 -3.49 2.62
N TYR A 173 -10.09 -2.58 2.36
CA TYR A 173 -11.43 -2.93 1.97
C TYR A 173 -11.51 -3.07 0.44
N GLY A 174 -12.51 -3.80 -0.04
CA GLY A 174 -12.69 -4.04 -1.46
C GLY A 174 -13.84 -4.98 -1.73
N ASP A 175 -14.08 -5.22 -3.02
CA ASP A 175 -15.04 -6.19 -3.49
C ASP A 175 -14.35 -7.25 -4.35
N THR A 176 -14.97 -8.42 -4.46
CA THR A 176 -14.51 -9.51 -5.34
C THR A 176 -14.94 -9.31 -6.79
N PHE A 177 -15.89 -8.43 -7.07
CA PHE A 177 -16.39 -8.12 -8.41
C PHE A 177 -15.79 -6.80 -8.91
N GLY A 178 -14.70 -6.90 -9.68
CA GLY A 178 -13.84 -5.80 -10.06
C GLY A 178 -14.25 -4.98 -11.29
N PHE A 179 -15.52 -4.99 -11.71
CA PHE A 179 -15.96 -4.16 -12.85
C PHE A 179 -16.99 -3.13 -12.39
N GLY A 180 -16.61 -1.86 -12.44
CA GLY A 180 -17.51 -0.78 -12.08
C GLY A 180 -16.77 0.52 -11.79
N ASP A 181 -17.56 1.59 -11.73
CA ASP A 181 -17.11 2.92 -11.33
C ASP A 181 -17.22 3.03 -9.81
N THR A 182 -16.08 3.04 -9.11
CA THR A 182 -16.05 3.20 -7.66
C THR A 182 -15.81 4.65 -7.23
N LEU A 183 -15.68 5.58 -8.20
CA LEU A 183 -15.47 6.99 -7.91
C LEU A 183 -16.69 7.56 -7.19
N GLN A 184 -16.50 7.97 -5.96
CA GLN A 184 -17.53 8.54 -5.10
C GLN A 184 -17.11 9.91 -4.58
N ALA A 185 -18.10 10.79 -4.38
CA ALA A 185 -17.93 12.03 -3.65
C ALA A 185 -18.92 12.09 -2.49
N ILE A 186 -18.42 12.27 -1.28
CA ILE A 186 -19.25 12.50 -0.09
C ILE A 186 -19.50 14.01 -0.01
N LYS A 187 -20.78 14.40 0.05
CA LYS A 187 -21.19 15.79 0.29
C LYS A 187 -21.19 16.10 1.77
#